data_821a27691aba31b6498bf03349804b6b
#
_entry.id   821a27691aba31b6498bf03349804b6b
#
_cell.length_a   1.000
_cell.length_b   1.000
_cell.length_c   1.000
_cell.angle_alpha   90.00
_cell.angle_beta   90.00
_cell.angle_gamma   90.00
#
_symmetry.space_group_name_H-M   'P 1'
#
loop_
_entity.id
_entity.type
_entity.pdbx_description
1 polymer ?
#
loop_
_entity_poly.entity_id
_entity_poly.type
_entity_poly.pdbx_seq_one_letter_code
_entity_poly.pdbx_strand_id
1 'polypeptide(L)'
;MTQHNNIYRGFFASLLMCWGSHTLSAPITHASGWGEETTSRNAEVPLESIQQFVQIYGIVKDNYVDKKTDDALFQQAIKGLVSGLDRYSRYLSAEEYRQLIQYTEGDLASVDFNLNYDAHTRLWQIQDLKSGSDSSKLGLRNGQAILKVDNQELKNLNQDQVQGLLYGSIGSTVQIQPENNNSTVILVRNKKVETDIEPVLLHNQVLVLKIRVFQQDTANEIKRLIEEYSSTKLKAVVIDLRNNPGGLLSSAVESTDLFLNQGLIVTTKSRSEGDQQFQALPSNEFQNIKLGILINHRSASAAEVFTAALKEHKRAWVVGENSYGKGVVQKLFPLPSGAALQMTVSHYYTPNGNMIEGQGIQPNQTYPLLPEMKEDSYLEHVTDLVIKSKI
;
A
#
# COMPACT_ATOMS: atom_id res chain seq x y z
N MET A 1 -1.68 -3.12 39.30
CA MET A 1 -1.73 -4.57 39.11
C MET A 1 -2.79 -4.85 38.05
N THR A 2 -2.29 -5.16 36.86
CA THR A 2 -2.72 -6.17 35.90
C THR A 2 -4.15 -6.12 35.37
N GLN A 3 -4.32 -5.57 34.19
CA GLN A 3 -5.07 -6.20 33.08
C GLN A 3 -4.89 -5.38 31.80
N HIS A 4 -3.77 -5.59 31.13
CA HIS A 4 -3.61 -5.24 29.73
C HIS A 4 -2.98 -6.46 29.06
N ASN A 5 -3.82 -7.36 28.57
CA ASN A 5 -3.47 -8.37 27.55
C ASN A 5 -4.75 -9.12 27.21
N ASN A 6 -5.42 -8.72 26.13
CA ASN A 6 -6.32 -9.59 25.34
C ASN A 6 -7.18 -8.81 24.32
N ILE A 7 -6.62 -7.80 23.64
CA ILE A 7 -7.34 -7.10 22.54
C ILE A 7 -6.78 -7.46 21.15
N TYR A 8 -5.67 -8.20 21.07
CA TYR A 8 -4.98 -8.43 19.78
C TYR A 8 -5.30 -9.75 19.05
N ARG A 9 -6.33 -10.50 19.42
CA ARG A 9 -6.62 -11.82 18.83
C ARG A 9 -7.76 -11.89 17.79
N GLY A 10 -8.42 -10.78 17.48
CA GLY A 10 -9.61 -10.79 16.58
C GLY A 10 -9.46 -10.14 15.21
N PHE A 11 -8.36 -9.42 14.92
CA PHE A 11 -8.32 -8.51 13.76
C PHE A 11 -7.55 -9.01 12.54
N PHE A 12 -6.93 -10.18 12.59
CA PHE A 12 -5.99 -10.61 11.55
C PHE A 12 -6.54 -11.54 10.47
N ALA A 13 -7.83 -11.82 10.43
CA ALA A 13 -8.36 -12.81 9.50
C ALA A 13 -8.98 -12.26 8.21
N SER A 14 -9.16 -10.96 8.05
CA SER A 14 -9.65 -10.47 6.76
C SER A 14 -9.34 -8.99 6.56
N LEU A 15 -8.55 -8.68 5.54
CA LEU A 15 -8.53 -7.38 4.86
C LEU A 15 -9.88 -7.12 4.14
N LEU A 16 -10.90 -7.87 4.47
CA LEU A 16 -12.28 -7.80 4.02
C LEU A 16 -13.18 -7.84 5.25
N MET A 17 -13.36 -6.71 5.96
CA MET A 17 -14.44 -6.61 6.94
C MET A 17 -15.67 -6.01 6.28
N CYS A 18 -16.68 -6.85 6.07
CA CYS A 18 -18.05 -6.42 5.83
C CYS A 18 -18.64 -5.87 7.13
N TRP A 19 -19.20 -4.68 7.06
CA TRP A 19 -20.08 -4.14 8.08
C TRP A 19 -21.40 -4.92 8.11
N GLY A 20 -21.75 -5.43 9.28
CA GLY A 20 -23.08 -5.89 9.61
C GLY A 20 -23.36 -5.58 11.07
N SER A 21 -23.92 -4.41 11.33
CA SER A 21 -24.45 -4.08 12.66
C SER A 21 -25.80 -4.75 12.87
N HIS A 22 -25.84 -5.84 13.64
CA HIS A 22 -27.05 -6.22 14.38
C HIS A 22 -26.63 -6.79 15.75
N THR A 23 -27.04 -6.05 16.77
CA THR A 23 -27.00 -6.44 18.18
C THR A 23 -27.86 -7.67 18.42
N LEU A 24 -27.26 -8.78 18.83
CA LEU A 24 -27.94 -9.83 19.60
C LEU A 24 -26.90 -10.49 20.52
N SER A 25 -27.13 -10.28 21.80
CA SER A 25 -26.39 -10.88 22.91
C SER A 25 -26.59 -12.39 22.96
N ALA A 26 -25.49 -13.14 22.89
CA ALA A 26 -25.46 -14.56 23.30
C ALA A 26 -24.13 -14.87 24.01
N PRO A 27 -24.11 -15.83 24.95
CA PRO A 27 -23.09 -15.93 25.96
C PRO A 27 -21.77 -16.51 25.46
N ILE A 28 -20.68 -15.99 26.02
CA ILE A 28 -19.32 -16.43 25.78
C ILE A 28 -19.12 -17.81 26.42
N THR A 29 -18.99 -18.84 25.59
CA THR A 29 -18.42 -20.11 26.03
C THR A 29 -16.96 -20.18 25.63
N HIS A 30 -16.08 -20.39 26.60
CA HIS A 30 -14.68 -20.69 26.41
C HIS A 30 -14.52 -21.94 25.52
N ALA A 31 -13.90 -21.82 24.36
CA ALA A 31 -13.42 -22.96 23.60
C ALA A 31 -11.90 -22.92 23.56
N SER A 32 -11.30 -23.69 24.44
CA SER A 32 -9.96 -24.25 24.28
C SER A 32 -10.04 -25.35 23.22
N GLY A 33 -9.34 -25.17 22.10
CA GLY A 33 -9.31 -26.21 21.07
C GLY A 33 -8.65 -25.68 19.79
N TRP A 34 -7.37 -25.94 19.64
CA TRP A 34 -6.71 -25.99 18.36
C TRP A 34 -7.08 -27.33 17.74
N GLY A 35 -8.13 -27.36 16.97
CA GLY A 35 -8.61 -28.56 16.29
C GLY A 35 -10.04 -28.37 15.83
N GLU A 36 -10.23 -28.52 14.51
CA GLU A 36 -11.52 -28.68 13.85
C GLU A 36 -12.28 -27.38 13.54
N GLU A 37 -12.05 -26.87 12.35
CA GLU A 37 -12.92 -26.84 11.18
C GLU A 37 -12.22 -26.18 9.98
N THR A 38 -11.12 -26.79 9.52
CA THR A 38 -10.86 -26.80 8.10
C THR A 38 -11.50 -28.08 7.58
N THR A 39 -12.68 -27.98 6.99
CA THR A 39 -13.09 -28.94 5.99
C THR A 39 -12.07 -28.86 4.88
N SER A 40 -10.92 -29.54 5.10
CA SER A 40 -10.03 -29.87 4.02
C SER A 40 -10.89 -30.74 3.10
N ARG A 41 -11.35 -30.17 1.98
CA ARG A 41 -11.55 -31.01 0.80
C ARG A 41 -10.26 -31.80 0.72
N ASN A 42 -10.35 -33.13 0.86
CA ASN A 42 -9.23 -34.04 0.63
C ASN A 42 -8.73 -33.77 -0.79
N ALA A 43 -7.83 -32.80 -0.93
CA ALA A 43 -7.02 -32.68 -2.12
C ALA A 43 -6.16 -33.93 -2.06
N GLU A 44 -6.39 -34.88 -2.94
CA GLU A 44 -5.52 -36.02 -3.11
C GLU A 44 -4.12 -35.46 -3.31
N VAL A 45 -3.28 -35.66 -2.29
CA VAL A 45 -1.91 -35.19 -2.33
C VAL A 45 -1.20 -36.00 -3.43
N PRO A 46 -0.67 -35.36 -4.49
CA PRO A 46 -0.10 -36.11 -5.64
C PRO A 46 1.22 -36.75 -5.20
N LEU A 47 1.13 -37.98 -4.73
CA LEU A 47 2.26 -38.72 -4.15
C LEU A 47 3.47 -38.81 -5.11
N GLU A 48 3.22 -39.05 -6.40
CA GLU A 48 4.27 -39.04 -7.42
C GLU A 48 5.01 -37.70 -7.52
N SER A 49 4.28 -36.58 -7.49
CA SER A 49 4.88 -35.24 -7.54
C SER A 49 5.72 -34.96 -6.29
N ILE A 50 5.26 -35.43 -5.12
CA ILE A 50 6.03 -35.31 -3.88
C ILE A 50 7.30 -36.15 -3.95
N GLN A 51 7.22 -37.38 -4.43
CA GLN A 51 8.39 -38.23 -4.61
C GLN A 51 9.40 -37.59 -5.57
N GLN A 52 8.92 -37.03 -6.69
CA GLN A 52 9.77 -36.28 -7.61
C GLN A 52 10.43 -35.06 -6.96
N PHE A 53 9.69 -34.31 -6.18
CA PHE A 53 10.23 -33.16 -5.44
C PHE A 53 11.35 -33.59 -4.49
N VAL A 54 11.14 -34.67 -3.71
CA VAL A 54 12.16 -35.22 -2.79
C VAL A 54 13.40 -35.69 -3.52
N GLN A 55 13.25 -36.34 -4.69
CA GLN A 55 14.39 -36.75 -5.52
C GLN A 55 15.19 -35.52 -6.01
N ILE A 56 14.51 -34.51 -6.55
CA ILE A 56 15.18 -33.27 -6.99
C ILE A 56 15.89 -32.58 -5.81
N TYR A 57 15.24 -32.50 -4.66
CA TYR A 57 15.83 -31.96 -3.44
C TYR A 57 17.13 -32.70 -3.08
N GLY A 58 17.14 -34.04 -3.08
CA GLY A 58 18.33 -34.85 -2.80
C GLY A 58 19.46 -34.57 -3.81
N ILE A 59 19.14 -34.53 -5.11
CA ILE A 59 20.12 -34.23 -6.16
C ILE A 59 20.74 -32.84 -5.94
N VAL A 60 19.94 -31.84 -5.66
CA VAL A 60 20.42 -30.47 -5.41
C VAL A 60 21.31 -30.41 -4.16
N LYS A 61 20.87 -31.05 -3.08
CA LYS A 61 21.60 -31.08 -1.80
C LYS A 61 22.97 -31.70 -1.93
N ASP A 62 23.07 -32.79 -2.71
CA ASP A 62 24.28 -33.58 -2.82
C ASP A 62 25.26 -33.05 -3.88
N ASN A 63 24.76 -32.38 -4.93
CA ASN A 63 25.56 -32.02 -6.11
C ASN A 63 25.77 -30.55 -6.35
N TYR A 64 25.00 -29.65 -5.67
CA TYR A 64 25.17 -28.21 -5.89
C TYR A 64 26.56 -27.77 -5.40
N VAL A 65 27.23 -26.94 -6.19
CA VAL A 65 28.63 -26.51 -5.96
C VAL A 65 28.86 -25.91 -4.57
N ASP A 66 27.89 -25.12 -4.08
CA ASP A 66 27.95 -24.51 -2.74
C ASP A 66 27.01 -25.24 -1.78
N LYS A 67 27.54 -25.68 -0.64
CA LYS A 67 26.71 -26.35 0.37
C LYS A 67 25.62 -25.42 0.87
N LYS A 68 24.35 -25.83 0.75
CA LYS A 68 23.19 -25.15 1.29
C LYS A 68 22.60 -25.91 2.47
N THR A 69 22.02 -25.19 3.44
CA THR A 69 21.26 -25.81 4.52
C THR A 69 19.90 -26.28 4.02
N ASP A 70 19.34 -27.29 4.67
CA ASP A 70 18.00 -27.78 4.36
C ASP A 70 16.95 -26.67 4.46
N ASP A 71 17.03 -25.85 5.51
CA ASP A 71 16.15 -24.71 5.70
C ASP A 71 16.20 -23.73 4.51
N ALA A 72 17.41 -23.38 4.04
CA ALA A 72 17.58 -22.49 2.90
C ALA A 72 16.97 -23.06 1.61
N LEU A 73 17.09 -24.38 1.39
CA LEU A 73 16.51 -25.05 0.22
C LEU A 73 14.98 -25.09 0.30
N PHE A 74 14.41 -25.40 1.47
CA PHE A 74 12.96 -25.39 1.66
C PHE A 74 12.38 -23.99 1.56
N GLN A 75 13.02 -22.97 2.14
CA GLN A 75 12.61 -21.57 1.99
C GLN A 75 12.59 -21.13 0.52
N GLN A 76 13.60 -21.54 -0.26
CA GLN A 76 13.63 -21.23 -1.68
C GLN A 76 12.54 -21.96 -2.47
N ALA A 77 12.23 -23.21 -2.10
CA ALA A 77 11.14 -23.97 -2.71
C ALA A 77 9.78 -23.32 -2.43
N ILE A 78 9.52 -22.90 -1.19
CA ILE A 78 8.29 -22.18 -0.81
C ILE A 78 8.17 -20.86 -1.59
N LYS A 79 9.24 -20.09 -1.66
CA LYS A 79 9.28 -18.84 -2.45
C LYS A 79 8.96 -19.12 -3.92
N GLY A 80 9.58 -20.15 -4.51
CA GLY A 80 9.34 -20.55 -5.89
C GLY A 80 7.90 -20.99 -6.15
N LEU A 81 7.31 -21.77 -5.24
CA LEU A 81 5.90 -22.18 -5.33
C LEU A 81 4.95 -20.99 -5.39
N VAL A 82 5.16 -20.01 -4.54
CA VAL A 82 4.24 -18.85 -4.44
C VAL A 82 4.48 -17.86 -5.58
N SER A 83 5.74 -17.55 -5.90
CA SER A 83 6.08 -16.62 -7.00
C SER A 83 5.76 -17.19 -8.38
N GLY A 84 5.58 -18.51 -8.50
CA GLY A 84 5.14 -19.17 -9.72
C GLY A 84 3.64 -19.04 -10.02
N LEU A 85 2.83 -18.52 -9.10
CA LEU A 85 1.39 -18.35 -9.29
C LEU A 85 1.08 -17.14 -10.19
N ASP A 86 1.65 -15.99 -9.85
CA ASP A 86 1.51 -14.74 -10.60
C ASP A 86 2.60 -13.74 -10.15
N ARG A 87 2.64 -12.55 -10.79
CA ARG A 87 3.63 -11.49 -10.49
C ARG A 87 3.41 -10.77 -9.15
N TYR A 88 2.31 -11.03 -8.47
CA TYR A 88 1.92 -10.32 -7.23
C TYR A 88 2.00 -11.20 -6.00
N SER A 89 1.87 -12.53 -6.19
CA SER A 89 1.91 -13.49 -5.09
C SER A 89 3.35 -13.72 -4.63
N ARG A 90 3.58 -13.64 -3.31
CA ARG A 90 4.91 -13.81 -2.72
C ARG A 90 4.86 -14.34 -1.31
N TYR A 91 5.96 -14.96 -0.90
CA TYR A 91 6.24 -15.27 0.50
C TYR A 91 6.86 -14.03 1.16
N LEU A 92 6.36 -13.66 2.31
CA LEU A 92 6.88 -12.60 3.16
C LEU A 92 7.56 -13.22 4.37
N SER A 93 8.80 -12.85 4.64
CA SER A 93 9.44 -13.13 5.93
C SER A 93 8.67 -12.47 7.07
N ALA A 94 8.92 -12.87 8.32
CA ALA A 94 8.28 -12.26 9.48
C ALA A 94 8.51 -10.75 9.56
N GLU A 95 9.70 -10.30 9.14
CA GLU A 95 10.03 -8.87 9.09
C GLU A 95 9.26 -8.14 7.98
N GLU A 96 9.25 -8.65 6.75
CA GLU A 96 8.51 -8.06 5.62
C GLU A 96 7.01 -8.02 5.90
N TYR A 97 6.47 -9.07 6.54
CA TYR A 97 5.05 -9.11 6.92
C TYR A 97 4.72 -8.04 7.96
N ARG A 98 5.54 -7.89 9.00
CA ARG A 98 5.37 -6.85 10.02
C ARG A 98 5.42 -5.45 9.41
N GLN A 99 6.40 -5.17 8.55
CA GLN A 99 6.54 -3.88 7.86
C GLN A 99 5.31 -3.58 6.98
N LEU A 100 4.80 -4.58 6.27
CA LEU A 100 3.60 -4.41 5.44
C LEU A 100 2.37 -4.05 6.29
N ILE A 101 2.16 -4.73 7.42
CA ILE A 101 1.04 -4.44 8.33
C ILE A 101 1.15 -3.02 8.87
N GLN A 102 2.31 -2.63 9.37
CA GLN A 102 2.54 -1.28 9.91
C GLN A 102 2.30 -0.20 8.86
N TYR A 103 2.74 -0.44 7.62
CA TYR A 103 2.52 0.46 6.51
C TYR A 103 1.02 0.66 6.22
N THR A 104 0.24 -0.40 6.25
CA THR A 104 -1.20 -0.35 5.96
C THR A 104 -2.04 0.18 7.13
N GLU A 105 -1.59 -0.01 8.37
CA GLU A 105 -2.26 0.50 9.58
C GLU A 105 -1.96 1.99 9.86
N GLY A 106 -0.98 2.59 9.17
CA GLY A 106 -0.60 4.00 9.36
C GLY A 106 0.27 4.26 10.59
N ASP A 107 0.75 3.22 11.29
CA ASP A 107 1.69 3.32 12.41
C ASP A 107 3.16 3.38 11.96
N LEU A 108 3.36 3.72 10.71
CA LEU A 108 4.67 3.81 10.12
C LEU A 108 5.39 5.08 10.59
N ALA A 109 6.62 4.91 11.05
CA ALA A 109 7.52 6.00 11.35
C ALA A 109 8.81 5.88 10.54
N SER A 110 9.49 6.98 10.35
CA SER A 110 10.78 7.07 9.69
C SER A 110 11.79 7.79 10.58
N VAL A 111 12.99 7.92 10.08
CA VAL A 111 13.99 8.87 10.58
C VAL A 111 13.73 10.26 10.01
N ASP A 112 14.44 11.26 10.51
CA ASP A 112 14.25 12.69 10.21
C ASP A 112 15.02 13.17 8.96
N PHE A 113 15.34 12.25 8.03
CA PHE A 113 15.93 12.54 6.72
C PHE A 113 15.45 11.56 5.65
N ASN A 114 15.77 11.87 4.39
CA ASN A 114 15.56 11.00 3.24
C ASN A 114 16.91 10.53 2.69
N LEU A 115 16.91 9.41 1.93
CA LEU A 115 18.06 8.95 1.16
C LEU A 115 17.75 9.08 -0.33
N ASN A 116 18.57 9.85 -1.06
CA ASN A 116 18.45 10.01 -2.50
C ASN A 116 19.73 9.53 -3.18
N TYR A 117 19.54 8.87 -4.34
CA TYR A 117 20.66 8.39 -5.14
C TYR A 117 21.32 9.53 -5.91
N ASP A 118 22.62 9.72 -5.69
CA ASP A 118 23.44 10.65 -6.46
C ASP A 118 24.11 9.89 -7.63
N ALA A 119 23.72 10.23 -8.86
CA ALA A 119 24.22 9.60 -10.07
C ALA A 119 25.72 9.89 -10.33
N HIS A 120 26.28 10.98 -9.80
CA HIS A 120 27.70 11.33 -9.98
C HIS A 120 28.59 10.49 -9.08
N THR A 121 28.26 10.38 -7.80
CA THR A 121 29.01 9.58 -6.83
C THR A 121 28.61 8.10 -6.85
N ARG A 122 27.45 7.78 -7.42
CA ARG A 122 26.80 6.46 -7.41
C ARG A 122 26.53 5.94 -5.99
N LEU A 123 26.26 6.86 -5.06
CA LEU A 123 25.97 6.57 -3.66
C LEU A 123 24.65 7.16 -3.23
N TRP A 124 24.07 6.56 -2.19
CA TRP A 124 22.91 7.10 -1.52
C TRP A 124 23.32 8.15 -0.52
N GLN A 125 22.76 9.35 -0.61
CA GLN A 125 23.13 10.49 0.22
C GLN A 125 21.95 10.97 1.06
N ILE A 126 22.24 11.42 2.29
CA ILE A 126 21.27 12.04 3.18
C ILE A 126 20.80 13.38 2.58
N GLN A 127 19.47 13.57 2.53
CA GLN A 127 18.82 14.82 2.18
C GLN A 127 17.72 15.17 3.17
N ASP A 128 17.30 16.43 3.18
CA ASP A 128 16.23 16.98 4.02
C ASP A 128 16.47 16.91 5.54
N LEU A 129 17.72 16.66 5.96
CA LEU A 129 18.10 16.63 7.36
C LEU A 129 18.12 18.06 7.91
N LYS A 130 17.24 18.33 8.89
CA LYS A 130 17.18 19.66 9.56
C LYS A 130 18.28 19.78 10.61
N SER A 131 18.88 20.98 10.69
CA SER A 131 19.83 21.30 11.76
C SER A 131 19.13 21.24 13.12
N GLY A 132 19.79 20.59 14.11
CA GLY A 132 19.24 20.40 15.46
C GLY A 132 18.27 19.22 15.60
N SER A 133 17.99 18.49 14.53
CA SER A 133 17.22 17.24 14.58
C SER A 133 18.02 16.11 15.27
N ASP A 134 17.34 15.01 15.60
CA ASP A 134 17.97 13.94 16.37
C ASP A 134 19.13 13.27 15.60
N SER A 135 18.96 13.02 14.30
CA SER A 135 20.05 12.48 13.48
C SER A 135 21.20 13.46 13.31
N SER A 136 20.92 14.78 13.23
CA SER A 136 21.98 15.79 13.14
C SER A 136 22.80 15.90 14.43
N LYS A 137 22.16 15.73 15.61
CA LYS A 137 22.85 15.67 16.92
C LYS A 137 23.78 14.47 17.04
N LEU A 138 23.46 13.37 16.34
CA LEU A 138 24.31 12.17 16.26
C LEU A 138 25.42 12.27 15.19
N GLY A 139 25.58 13.45 14.58
CA GLY A 139 26.70 13.75 13.66
C GLY A 139 26.40 13.48 12.19
N LEU A 140 25.19 13.10 11.82
CA LEU A 140 24.80 12.96 10.41
C LEU A 140 24.61 14.34 9.75
N ARG A 141 24.85 14.42 8.44
CA ARG A 141 24.78 15.68 7.66
C ARG A 141 24.22 15.45 6.28
N ASN A 142 23.56 16.47 5.72
CA ASN A 142 23.14 16.47 4.32
C ASN A 142 24.35 16.26 3.39
N GLY A 143 24.14 15.48 2.32
CA GLY A 143 25.19 15.09 1.37
C GLY A 143 26.10 13.95 1.85
N GLN A 144 25.95 13.47 3.09
CA GLN A 144 26.72 12.35 3.59
C GLN A 144 26.26 11.05 2.94
N ALA A 145 27.22 10.29 2.37
CA ALA A 145 26.91 9.01 1.74
C ALA A 145 26.69 7.91 2.78
N ILE A 146 25.70 7.05 2.51
CA ILE A 146 25.32 5.90 3.33
C ILE A 146 25.55 4.62 2.54
N LEU A 147 26.24 3.66 3.14
CA LEU A 147 26.54 2.36 2.53
C LEU A 147 25.52 1.29 2.88
N LYS A 148 25.05 1.27 4.15
CA LYS A 148 24.14 0.24 4.66
C LYS A 148 23.09 0.83 5.59
N VAL A 149 21.93 0.18 5.56
CA VAL A 149 20.83 0.35 6.52
C VAL A 149 20.47 -1.04 7.05
N ASP A 150 20.46 -1.24 8.37
CA ASP A 150 20.21 -2.52 9.06
C ASP A 150 21.03 -3.70 8.46
N ASN A 151 22.33 -3.50 8.26
CA ASN A 151 23.26 -4.43 7.61
C ASN A 151 23.01 -4.72 6.12
N GLN A 152 21.98 -4.16 5.50
CA GLN A 152 21.69 -4.31 4.07
C GLN A 152 22.47 -3.27 3.25
N GLU A 153 23.23 -3.73 2.26
CA GLU A 153 23.95 -2.85 1.32
C GLU A 153 22.96 -2.15 0.38
N LEU A 154 23.12 -0.83 0.18
CA LEU A 154 22.23 -0.01 -0.62
C LEU A 154 22.56 -0.03 -2.12
N LYS A 155 23.76 -0.48 -2.50
CA LYS A 155 24.34 -0.32 -3.86
C LYS A 155 23.45 -0.80 -5.01
N ASN A 156 22.66 -1.87 -4.81
CA ASN A 156 21.84 -2.49 -5.85
C ASN A 156 20.34 -2.31 -5.61
N LEU A 157 19.94 -1.43 -4.70
CA LEU A 157 18.56 -1.16 -4.37
C LEU A 157 18.03 0.03 -5.18
N ASN A 158 16.74 0.00 -5.50
CA ASN A 158 16.05 1.17 -6.06
C ASN A 158 15.57 2.13 -4.97
N GLN A 159 15.03 3.30 -5.35
CA GLN A 159 14.58 4.35 -4.43
C GLN A 159 13.55 3.82 -3.42
N ASP A 160 12.56 3.05 -3.87
CA ASP A 160 11.49 2.54 -3.01
C ASP A 160 12.02 1.52 -2.00
N GLN A 161 12.96 0.67 -2.42
CA GLN A 161 13.61 -0.30 -1.53
C GLN A 161 14.45 0.38 -0.45
N VAL A 162 15.24 1.39 -0.82
CA VAL A 162 16.07 2.13 0.16
C VAL A 162 15.18 2.93 1.11
N GLN A 163 14.14 3.58 0.60
CA GLN A 163 13.20 4.31 1.44
C GLN A 163 12.46 3.37 2.40
N GLY A 164 12.09 2.18 1.94
CA GLY A 164 11.46 1.14 2.75
C GLY A 164 12.31 0.69 3.95
N LEU A 165 13.65 0.70 3.84
CA LEU A 165 14.55 0.37 4.96
C LEU A 165 14.53 1.42 6.07
N LEU A 166 14.22 2.68 5.76
CA LEU A 166 14.13 3.74 6.75
C LEU A 166 12.82 3.68 7.56
N TYR A 167 11.78 3.02 7.02
CA TYR A 167 10.49 2.87 7.67
C TYR A 167 10.47 1.74 8.70
N GLY A 168 9.60 1.87 9.68
CA GLY A 168 9.33 0.85 10.71
C GLY A 168 8.34 1.35 11.76
N SER A 169 8.11 0.58 12.80
CA SER A 169 7.23 1.00 13.92
C SER A 169 7.78 2.26 14.58
N ILE A 170 6.87 3.13 15.00
CA ILE A 170 7.25 4.26 15.85
C ILE A 170 8.00 3.76 17.09
N GLY A 171 9.12 4.39 17.41
CA GLY A 171 9.99 4.01 18.52
C GLY A 171 10.96 2.85 18.22
N SER A 172 10.87 2.17 17.06
CA SER A 172 11.86 1.18 16.66
C SER A 172 13.19 1.82 16.27
N THR A 173 14.27 1.04 16.30
CA THR A 173 15.60 1.51 15.91
C THR A 173 15.96 1.10 14.49
N VAL A 174 16.83 1.86 13.84
CA VAL A 174 17.46 1.56 12.56
C VAL A 174 18.95 1.85 12.64
N GLN A 175 19.76 1.00 12.05
CA GLN A 175 21.20 1.15 12.01
C GLN A 175 21.64 1.74 10.67
N ILE A 176 22.36 2.87 10.72
CA ILE A 176 22.87 3.55 9.52
C ILE A 176 24.39 3.45 9.51
N GLN A 177 24.98 2.99 8.41
CA GLN A 177 26.43 2.95 8.22
C GLN A 177 26.86 3.99 7.17
N PRO A 178 27.42 5.15 7.61
CA PRO A 178 28.00 6.14 6.70
C PRO A 178 29.28 5.62 6.03
N GLU A 179 29.57 6.13 4.81
CA GLU A 179 30.79 5.74 4.05
C GLU A 179 32.08 6.09 4.78
N ASN A 180 32.15 7.26 5.39
CA ASN A 180 33.39 7.78 5.98
C ASN A 180 33.55 7.44 7.47
N ASN A 181 32.74 6.57 8.01
CA ASN A 181 32.79 6.16 9.41
C ASN A 181 32.49 4.67 9.53
N ASN A 182 33.41 3.89 10.04
CA ASN A 182 33.20 2.48 10.34
C ASN A 182 32.24 2.27 11.54
N SER A 183 31.83 3.34 12.20
CA SER A 183 30.87 3.28 13.31
C SER A 183 29.44 3.37 12.80
N THR A 184 28.62 2.40 13.16
CA THR A 184 27.19 2.41 12.90
C THR A 184 26.49 3.44 13.80
N VAL A 185 25.64 4.26 13.24
CA VAL A 185 24.77 5.19 13.97
C VAL A 185 23.42 4.53 14.16
N ILE A 186 22.96 4.42 15.42
CA ILE A 186 21.63 3.88 15.74
C ILE A 186 20.67 5.05 15.89
N LEU A 187 19.61 5.05 15.10
CA LEU A 187 18.55 6.05 15.12
C LEU A 187 17.25 5.45 15.60
N VAL A 188 16.39 6.27 16.20
CA VAL A 188 15.03 5.90 16.56
C VAL A 188 14.08 6.44 15.49
N ARG A 189 13.19 5.61 14.97
CA ARG A 189 12.11 6.04 14.08
C ARG A 189 11.05 6.76 14.91
N ASN A 190 11.17 8.06 15.03
CA ASN A 190 10.28 8.91 15.83
C ASN A 190 9.49 9.91 14.99
N LYS A 191 9.85 10.06 13.72
CA LYS A 191 9.08 10.87 12.78
C LYS A 191 7.94 10.01 12.25
N LYS A 192 6.75 10.17 12.86
CA LYS A 192 5.54 9.56 12.30
C LYS A 192 5.46 9.99 10.83
N VAL A 193 5.32 9.03 9.93
CA VAL A 193 4.97 9.34 8.55
C VAL A 193 3.57 9.90 8.64
N GLU A 194 3.49 11.25 8.66
CA GLU A 194 2.22 11.97 8.71
C GLU A 194 1.34 11.45 7.59
N THR A 195 0.04 11.49 7.83
CA THR A 195 -1.02 11.04 6.93
C THR A 195 -0.57 11.17 5.48
N ASP A 196 -0.66 10.07 4.73
CA ASP A 196 -0.20 10.00 3.34
C ASP A 196 -0.98 10.92 2.39
N ILE A 197 -1.60 11.98 2.93
CA ILE A 197 -2.32 13.01 2.18
C ILE A 197 -1.64 14.38 2.38
N GLU A 198 -1.18 14.94 1.29
CA GLU A 198 -0.57 16.26 1.23
C GLU A 198 -1.57 17.26 0.63
N PRO A 199 -2.12 18.22 1.42
CA PRO A 199 -3.03 19.22 0.89
C PRO A 199 -2.27 20.38 0.26
N VAL A 200 -2.71 20.83 -0.92
CA VAL A 200 -2.23 22.03 -1.59
C VAL A 200 -3.42 22.88 -2.04
N LEU A 201 -3.58 24.07 -1.48
CA LEU A 201 -4.59 25.01 -1.92
C LEU A 201 -4.02 25.93 -3.01
N LEU A 202 -4.56 25.84 -4.22
CA LEU A 202 -4.15 26.67 -5.34
C LEU A 202 -4.89 28.02 -5.36
N HIS A 203 -4.31 29.02 -6.01
CA HIS A 203 -4.87 30.37 -6.12
C HIS A 203 -6.28 30.44 -6.74
N ASN A 204 -6.63 29.46 -7.59
CA ASN A 204 -7.96 29.35 -8.20
C ASN A 204 -9.04 28.74 -7.28
N GLN A 205 -8.75 28.59 -5.98
CA GLN A 205 -9.63 27.99 -4.96
C GLN A 205 -9.91 26.49 -5.23
N VAL A 206 -8.94 25.77 -5.73
CA VAL A 206 -8.97 24.31 -5.85
C VAL A 206 -8.07 23.70 -4.78
N LEU A 207 -8.62 22.79 -4.00
CA LEU A 207 -7.86 21.98 -3.05
C LEU A 207 -7.37 20.73 -3.76
N VAL A 208 -6.06 20.56 -3.87
CA VAL A 208 -5.44 19.33 -4.34
C VAL A 208 -5.05 18.49 -3.12
N LEU A 209 -5.53 17.26 -3.07
CA LEU A 209 -5.19 16.27 -2.04
C LEU A 209 -4.36 15.18 -2.69
N LYS A 210 -3.06 15.19 -2.46
CA LYS A 210 -2.15 14.18 -2.98
C LYS A 210 -2.12 13.00 -2.00
N ILE A 211 -2.71 11.88 -2.41
CA ILE A 211 -2.78 10.66 -1.61
C ILE A 211 -1.67 9.71 -2.07
N ARG A 212 -0.74 9.41 -1.18
CA ARG A 212 0.41 8.55 -1.50
C ARG A 212 0.05 7.06 -1.44
N VAL A 213 -0.82 6.68 -0.51
CA VAL A 213 -1.32 5.30 -0.33
C VAL A 213 -2.68 5.34 0.38
N PHE A 214 -3.53 4.34 0.13
CA PHE A 214 -4.79 4.18 0.85
C PHE A 214 -4.57 3.40 2.14
N GLN A 215 -4.55 4.11 3.27
CA GLN A 215 -4.42 3.57 4.63
C GLN A 215 -5.76 3.57 5.35
N GLN A 216 -5.82 2.98 6.54
CA GLN A 216 -7.05 2.81 7.31
C GLN A 216 -7.83 4.11 7.50
N ASP A 217 -7.15 5.22 7.78
CA ASP A 217 -7.79 6.51 8.10
C ASP A 217 -7.91 7.47 6.89
N THR A 218 -7.57 7.03 5.67
CA THR A 218 -7.54 7.91 4.48
C THR A 218 -8.88 8.61 4.23
N ALA A 219 -10.00 7.90 4.37
CA ALA A 219 -11.34 8.50 4.16
C ALA A 219 -11.63 9.61 5.18
N ASN A 220 -11.36 9.37 6.46
CA ASN A 220 -11.54 10.36 7.52
C ASN A 220 -10.65 11.58 7.30
N GLU A 221 -9.43 11.38 6.84
CA GLU A 221 -8.49 12.47 6.59
C GLU A 221 -8.88 13.29 5.36
N ILE A 222 -9.36 12.66 4.27
CA ILE A 222 -9.94 13.38 3.12
C ILE A 222 -11.09 14.28 3.59
N LYS A 223 -12.01 13.72 4.38
CA LYS A 223 -13.16 14.44 4.93
C LYS A 223 -12.70 15.64 5.78
N ARG A 224 -11.82 15.41 6.74
CA ARG A 224 -11.28 16.45 7.63
C ARG A 224 -10.64 17.58 6.83
N LEU A 225 -9.81 17.28 5.83
CA LEU A 225 -9.14 18.27 5.02
C LEU A 225 -10.12 19.10 4.17
N ILE A 226 -11.11 18.46 3.53
CA ILE A 226 -12.12 19.19 2.76
C ILE A 226 -12.93 20.14 3.68
N GLU A 227 -13.31 19.68 4.88
CA GLU A 227 -14.02 20.48 5.85
C GLU A 227 -13.16 21.66 6.38
N GLU A 228 -11.89 21.45 6.67
CA GLU A 228 -10.95 22.47 7.10
C GLU A 228 -10.82 23.60 6.07
N TYR A 229 -10.72 23.25 4.78
CA TYR A 229 -10.60 24.23 3.70
C TYR A 229 -11.95 24.76 3.19
N SER A 230 -13.09 24.31 3.71
CA SER A 230 -14.45 24.71 3.25
C SER A 230 -14.70 26.22 3.36
N SER A 231 -14.10 26.88 4.38
CA SER A 231 -14.20 28.33 4.57
C SER A 231 -13.60 29.15 3.42
N THR A 232 -12.74 28.55 2.59
CA THR A 232 -12.09 29.22 1.44
C THR A 232 -12.97 29.29 0.19
N LYS A 233 -14.23 28.82 0.26
CA LYS A 233 -15.16 28.72 -0.88
C LYS A 233 -14.58 27.91 -2.05
N LEU A 234 -14.22 26.67 -1.78
CA LEU A 234 -13.66 25.77 -2.76
C LEU A 234 -14.53 25.68 -4.03
N LYS A 235 -13.91 25.83 -5.18
CA LYS A 235 -14.54 25.61 -6.50
C LYS A 235 -14.48 24.15 -6.91
N ALA A 236 -13.43 23.45 -6.52
CA ALA A 236 -13.25 22.02 -6.80
C ALA A 236 -12.27 21.39 -5.80
N VAL A 237 -12.32 20.06 -5.72
CA VAL A 237 -11.29 19.23 -5.10
C VAL A 237 -10.67 18.35 -6.18
N VAL A 238 -9.35 18.21 -6.17
CA VAL A 238 -8.62 17.28 -7.04
C VAL A 238 -7.90 16.27 -6.16
N ILE A 239 -8.21 15.00 -6.34
CA ILE A 239 -7.50 13.89 -5.70
C ILE A 239 -6.33 13.50 -6.60
N ASP A 240 -5.12 13.79 -6.17
CA ASP A 240 -3.90 13.42 -6.91
C ASP A 240 -3.43 12.02 -6.48
N LEU A 241 -3.63 11.05 -7.35
CA LEU A 241 -3.23 9.65 -7.18
C LEU A 241 -2.01 9.29 -8.02
N ARG A 242 -1.29 10.23 -8.58
CA ARG A 242 -0.05 9.93 -9.30
C ARG A 242 0.96 9.26 -8.38
N ASN A 243 1.55 8.17 -8.84
CA ASN A 243 2.49 7.32 -8.10
C ASN A 243 1.87 6.63 -6.86
N ASN A 244 0.55 6.59 -6.74
CA ASN A 244 -0.14 5.87 -5.67
C ASN A 244 -0.25 4.37 -6.04
N PRO A 245 0.44 3.45 -5.33
CA PRO A 245 0.43 2.01 -5.65
C PRO A 245 -0.85 1.29 -5.20
N GLY A 246 -1.79 2.03 -4.58
CA GLY A 246 -3.00 1.48 -3.99
C GLY A 246 -2.99 1.54 -2.47
N GLY A 247 -3.19 0.42 -1.83
CA GLY A 247 -3.33 0.26 -0.38
C GLY A 247 -4.53 -0.61 -0.03
N LEU A 248 -5.22 -0.28 1.05
CA LEU A 248 -6.39 -1.04 1.52
C LEU A 248 -7.60 -0.82 0.60
N LEU A 249 -8.23 -1.94 0.20
CA LEU A 249 -9.48 -1.88 -0.58
C LEU A 249 -10.61 -1.20 0.22
N SER A 250 -10.75 -1.54 1.51
CA SER A 250 -11.73 -0.90 2.40
C SER A 250 -11.60 0.62 2.41
N SER A 251 -10.38 1.10 2.54
CA SER A 251 -10.07 2.53 2.52
C SER A 251 -10.45 3.21 1.20
N ALA A 252 -10.17 2.57 0.06
CA ALA A 252 -10.58 3.10 -1.24
C ALA A 252 -12.11 3.11 -1.40
N VAL A 253 -12.80 2.07 -0.90
CA VAL A 253 -14.28 2.01 -0.89
C VAL A 253 -14.84 3.13 -0.01
N GLU A 254 -14.38 3.27 1.23
CA GLU A 254 -14.81 4.33 2.15
C GLU A 254 -14.51 5.74 1.62
N SER A 255 -13.35 5.93 1.00
CA SER A 255 -12.99 7.20 0.36
C SER A 255 -13.87 7.52 -0.85
N THR A 256 -14.27 6.49 -1.61
CA THR A 256 -15.20 6.64 -2.74
C THR A 256 -16.60 7.00 -2.26
N ASP A 257 -17.03 6.38 -1.16
CA ASP A 257 -18.34 6.59 -0.54
C ASP A 257 -18.57 8.04 -0.13
N LEU A 258 -17.53 8.78 0.27
CA LEU A 258 -17.61 10.22 0.57
C LEU A 258 -18.17 11.06 -0.58
N PHE A 259 -18.03 10.60 -1.82
CA PHE A 259 -18.40 11.35 -3.03
C PHE A 259 -19.57 10.76 -3.80
N LEU A 260 -20.04 9.57 -3.43
CA LEU A 260 -21.20 8.92 -4.05
C LEU A 260 -22.38 8.88 -3.05
N ASN A 261 -23.58 8.95 -3.58
CA ASN A 261 -24.82 8.79 -2.80
C ASN A 261 -25.38 7.38 -2.89
N GLN A 262 -25.04 6.68 -3.95
CA GLN A 262 -25.52 5.32 -4.24
C GLN A 262 -24.72 4.71 -5.38
N GLY A 263 -24.84 3.43 -5.54
CA GLY A 263 -24.33 2.67 -6.67
C GLY A 263 -23.17 1.77 -6.31
N LEU A 264 -22.85 0.89 -7.23
CA LEU A 264 -21.76 -0.07 -7.09
C LEU A 264 -20.41 0.65 -7.16
N ILE A 265 -19.53 0.37 -6.23
CA ILE A 265 -18.15 0.89 -6.22
C ILE A 265 -17.22 -0.12 -6.92
N VAL A 266 -17.27 -1.38 -6.51
CA VAL A 266 -16.44 -2.44 -7.08
C VAL A 266 -17.07 -3.80 -6.82
N THR A 267 -16.85 -4.75 -7.73
CA THR A 267 -17.12 -6.17 -7.52
C THR A 267 -15.79 -6.91 -7.43
N THR A 268 -15.66 -7.82 -6.46
CA THR A 268 -14.55 -8.79 -6.42
C THR A 268 -15.09 -10.18 -6.72
N LYS A 269 -14.39 -10.93 -7.59
CA LYS A 269 -14.73 -12.31 -7.91
C LYS A 269 -13.66 -13.26 -7.43
N SER A 270 -14.03 -14.16 -6.54
CA SER A 270 -13.13 -15.14 -5.89
C SER A 270 -13.58 -16.55 -6.14
N ARG A 271 -12.60 -17.46 -6.34
CA ARG A 271 -12.88 -18.89 -6.44
C ARG A 271 -13.37 -19.50 -5.11
N SER A 272 -12.86 -19.00 -3.99
CA SER A 272 -13.09 -19.59 -2.65
C SER A 272 -14.14 -18.87 -1.83
N GLU A 273 -14.29 -17.54 -2.03
CA GLU A 273 -15.15 -16.71 -1.20
C GLU A 273 -16.40 -16.21 -1.95
N GLY A 274 -16.52 -16.56 -3.25
CA GLY A 274 -17.60 -16.09 -4.11
C GLY A 274 -17.45 -14.62 -4.52
N ASP A 275 -18.47 -14.11 -5.17
CA ASP A 275 -18.51 -12.73 -5.66
C ASP A 275 -18.96 -11.80 -4.54
N GLN A 276 -18.28 -10.70 -4.34
CA GLN A 276 -18.64 -9.66 -3.36
C GLN A 276 -18.82 -8.32 -4.08
N GLN A 277 -19.83 -7.56 -3.65
CA GLN A 277 -20.12 -6.23 -4.18
C GLN A 277 -20.02 -5.19 -3.07
N PHE A 278 -19.28 -4.12 -3.34
CA PHE A 278 -19.18 -2.97 -2.46
C PHE A 278 -19.98 -1.83 -3.07
N GLN A 279 -20.95 -1.33 -2.32
CA GLN A 279 -21.86 -0.28 -2.77
C GLN A 279 -21.72 0.96 -1.90
N ALA A 280 -21.92 2.12 -2.51
CA ALA A 280 -21.99 3.37 -1.81
C ALA A 280 -23.25 3.43 -0.92
N LEU A 281 -23.09 3.98 0.27
CA LEU A 281 -24.16 4.21 1.22
C LEU A 281 -24.78 5.60 0.97
N PRO A 282 -26.08 5.78 1.26
CA PRO A 282 -26.69 7.10 1.11
C PRO A 282 -26.00 8.16 1.96
N SER A 283 -25.31 9.08 1.32
CA SER A 283 -24.60 10.19 1.91
C SER A 283 -24.73 11.42 1.03
N ASN A 284 -24.71 12.61 1.63
CA ASN A 284 -24.77 13.89 0.91
C ASN A 284 -23.54 14.78 1.18
N GLU A 285 -22.46 14.22 1.76
CA GLU A 285 -21.38 15.06 2.32
C GLU A 285 -20.71 15.95 1.27
N PHE A 286 -20.24 15.40 0.17
CA PHE A 286 -19.49 16.17 -0.84
C PHE A 286 -20.11 16.09 -2.25
N GLN A 287 -21.42 15.83 -2.38
CA GLN A 287 -22.06 15.66 -3.69
C GLN A 287 -21.96 16.89 -4.61
N ASN A 288 -22.01 18.07 -4.03
CA ASN A 288 -22.03 19.33 -4.79
C ASN A 288 -20.63 19.89 -5.11
N ILE A 289 -19.56 19.32 -4.54
CA ILE A 289 -18.22 19.77 -4.84
C ILE A 289 -17.76 19.20 -6.18
N LYS A 290 -17.19 20.04 -7.02
CA LYS A 290 -16.64 19.59 -8.29
C LYS A 290 -15.40 18.75 -8.01
N LEU A 291 -15.30 17.55 -8.60
CA LEU A 291 -14.26 16.58 -8.29
C LEU A 291 -13.43 16.25 -9.52
N GLY A 292 -12.11 16.37 -9.37
CA GLY A 292 -11.13 15.88 -10.31
C GLY A 292 -10.31 14.73 -9.72
N ILE A 293 -9.78 13.87 -10.57
CA ILE A 293 -8.81 12.84 -10.19
C ILE A 293 -7.63 12.90 -11.15
N LEU A 294 -6.43 12.89 -10.61
CA LEU A 294 -5.19 12.93 -11.36
C LEU A 294 -4.47 11.58 -11.21
N ILE A 295 -4.20 10.90 -12.32
CA ILE A 295 -3.57 9.58 -12.35
C ILE A 295 -2.38 9.53 -13.30
N ASN A 296 -1.49 8.55 -13.10
CA ASN A 296 -0.44 8.20 -14.04
C ASN A 296 -0.23 6.68 -14.12
N HIS A 297 0.72 6.23 -14.94
CA HIS A 297 1.05 4.82 -15.13
C HIS A 297 1.50 4.06 -13.86
N ARG A 298 1.70 4.75 -12.73
CA ARG A 298 2.00 4.17 -11.42
C ARG A 298 0.82 4.18 -10.44
N SER A 299 -0.31 4.77 -10.84
CA SER A 299 -1.55 4.68 -10.08
C SER A 299 -2.11 3.27 -10.22
N ALA A 300 -2.23 2.52 -9.11
CA ALA A 300 -2.51 1.07 -9.17
C ALA A 300 -3.51 0.60 -8.10
N SER A 301 -4.14 -0.56 -8.33
CA SER A 301 -4.92 -1.31 -7.32
C SER A 301 -6.06 -0.48 -6.71
N ALA A 302 -6.06 -0.22 -5.39
CA ALA A 302 -7.07 0.58 -4.69
C ALA A 302 -7.29 1.97 -5.31
N ALA A 303 -6.21 2.61 -5.83
CA ALA A 303 -6.31 3.86 -6.56
C ALA A 303 -7.09 3.72 -7.88
N GLU A 304 -7.00 2.57 -8.54
CA GLU A 304 -7.77 2.27 -9.74
C GLU A 304 -9.24 1.99 -9.42
N VAL A 305 -9.53 1.33 -8.30
CA VAL A 305 -10.89 1.11 -7.80
C VAL A 305 -11.57 2.45 -7.53
N PHE A 306 -10.93 3.33 -6.75
CA PHE A 306 -11.43 4.68 -6.47
C PHE A 306 -11.69 5.47 -7.75
N THR A 307 -10.72 5.47 -8.67
CA THR A 307 -10.81 6.22 -9.93
C THR A 307 -11.92 5.67 -10.83
N ALA A 308 -11.98 4.33 -11.01
CA ALA A 308 -12.95 3.68 -11.87
C ALA A 308 -14.39 3.97 -11.41
N ALA A 309 -14.65 3.80 -10.11
CA ALA A 309 -15.98 4.03 -9.56
C ALA A 309 -16.45 5.47 -9.81
N LEU A 310 -15.67 6.45 -9.42
CA LEU A 310 -16.04 7.86 -9.56
C LEU A 310 -16.13 8.31 -11.03
N LYS A 311 -15.29 7.78 -11.90
CA LYS A 311 -15.35 8.03 -13.34
C LYS A 311 -16.60 7.44 -13.98
N GLU A 312 -16.90 6.15 -13.73
CA GLU A 312 -18.02 5.46 -14.36
C GLU A 312 -19.38 5.98 -13.87
N HIS A 313 -19.47 6.43 -12.62
CA HIS A 313 -20.61 7.18 -12.09
C HIS A 313 -20.68 8.64 -12.59
N LYS A 314 -19.74 9.07 -13.44
CA LYS A 314 -19.63 10.46 -13.92
C LYS A 314 -19.53 11.48 -12.79
N ARG A 315 -18.96 11.07 -11.66
CA ARG A 315 -18.82 11.91 -10.47
C ARG A 315 -17.52 12.72 -10.48
N ALA A 316 -16.48 12.20 -11.14
CA ALA A 316 -15.19 12.87 -11.21
C ALA A 316 -14.66 12.94 -12.64
N TRP A 317 -13.96 14.05 -12.96
CA TRP A 317 -13.21 14.20 -14.20
C TRP A 317 -11.79 13.71 -14.00
N VAL A 318 -11.39 12.69 -14.75
CA VAL A 318 -10.08 12.06 -14.63
C VAL A 318 -9.12 12.64 -15.67
N VAL A 319 -7.96 13.12 -15.20
CA VAL A 319 -6.89 13.73 -16.03
C VAL A 319 -5.58 12.97 -15.79
N GLY A 320 -4.70 12.95 -16.78
CA GLY A 320 -3.35 12.39 -16.66
C GLY A 320 -3.06 11.31 -17.67
N GLU A 321 -2.49 10.19 -17.22
CA GLU A 321 -2.10 9.05 -18.05
C GLU A 321 -2.93 7.82 -17.70
N ASN A 322 -2.90 6.78 -18.56
CA ASN A 322 -3.49 5.49 -18.24
C ASN A 322 -2.85 4.91 -16.97
N SER A 323 -3.66 4.34 -16.07
CA SER A 323 -3.17 3.73 -14.84
C SER A 323 -2.46 2.40 -15.08
N TYR A 324 -1.93 1.78 -14.02
CA TYR A 324 -1.07 0.60 -14.09
C TYR A 324 -1.77 -0.67 -14.58
N GLY A 325 -3.03 -0.89 -14.19
CA GLY A 325 -3.76 -2.11 -14.51
C GLY A 325 -3.51 -3.26 -13.52
N LYS A 326 -3.49 -2.98 -12.21
CA LYS A 326 -3.47 -4.01 -11.16
C LYS A 326 -4.88 -4.29 -10.68
N GLY A 327 -5.54 -5.23 -11.32
CA GLY A 327 -6.93 -5.59 -11.07
C GLY A 327 -7.14 -6.80 -10.16
N VAL A 328 -6.25 -7.04 -9.19
CA VAL A 328 -6.29 -8.21 -8.30
C VAL A 328 -6.34 -7.85 -6.83
N VAL A 329 -7.08 -8.66 -6.06
CA VAL A 329 -7.10 -8.62 -4.59
C VAL A 329 -6.04 -9.57 -4.06
N GLN A 330 -5.18 -9.07 -3.18
CA GLN A 330 -4.22 -9.88 -2.46
C GLN A 330 -4.67 -10.08 -1.02
N LYS A 331 -4.60 -11.32 -0.53
CA LYS A 331 -4.87 -11.68 0.87
C LYS A 331 -3.60 -12.15 1.54
N LEU A 332 -3.46 -11.77 2.80
CA LEU A 332 -2.36 -12.21 3.65
C LEU A 332 -2.78 -13.43 4.45
N PHE A 333 -1.98 -14.49 4.38
CA PHE A 333 -2.15 -15.72 5.14
C PHE A 333 -1.00 -15.85 6.13
N PRO A 334 -1.20 -15.44 7.40
CA PRO A 334 -0.16 -15.56 8.42
C PRO A 334 0.23 -17.02 8.66
N LEU A 335 1.52 -17.25 8.85
CA LEU A 335 2.08 -18.55 9.17
C LEU A 335 2.52 -18.61 10.63
N PRO A 336 2.56 -19.80 11.26
CA PRO A 336 3.01 -19.96 12.65
C PRO A 336 4.43 -19.47 12.91
N SER A 337 5.27 -19.40 11.88
CA SER A 337 6.65 -18.88 11.93
C SER A 337 6.72 -17.34 12.05
N GLY A 338 5.58 -16.64 12.02
CA GLY A 338 5.52 -15.18 11.93
C GLY A 338 5.65 -14.63 10.50
N ALA A 339 6.01 -15.46 9.53
CA ALA A 339 5.98 -15.16 8.10
C ALA A 339 4.54 -15.11 7.56
N ALA A 340 4.34 -14.74 6.31
CA ALA A 340 3.03 -14.79 5.67
C ALA A 340 3.13 -15.11 4.17
N LEU A 341 2.03 -15.65 3.62
CA LEU A 341 1.83 -15.69 2.18
C LEU A 341 0.95 -14.51 1.78
N GLN A 342 1.42 -13.72 0.83
CA GLN A 342 0.61 -12.73 0.13
C GLN A 342 0.19 -13.35 -1.20
N MET A 343 -1.09 -13.65 -1.36
CA MET A 343 -1.60 -14.35 -2.55
C MET A 343 -2.75 -13.60 -3.19
N THR A 344 -2.81 -13.64 -4.51
CA THR A 344 -3.96 -13.22 -5.30
C THR A 344 -5.13 -14.17 -5.06
N VAL A 345 -6.26 -13.63 -4.58
CA VAL A 345 -7.46 -14.42 -4.25
C VAL A 345 -8.70 -14.03 -5.05
N SER A 346 -8.70 -12.82 -5.66
CA SER A 346 -9.84 -12.31 -6.43
C SER A 346 -9.40 -11.34 -7.52
N HIS A 347 -10.28 -11.10 -8.48
CA HIS A 347 -10.15 -10.03 -9.46
C HIS A 347 -11.12 -8.89 -9.18
N TYR A 348 -10.69 -7.65 -9.45
CA TYR A 348 -11.54 -6.46 -9.40
C TYR A 348 -12.30 -6.24 -10.72
N TYR A 349 -13.56 -5.85 -10.59
CA TYR A 349 -14.40 -5.40 -11.70
C TYR A 349 -14.99 -4.03 -11.36
N THR A 350 -14.95 -3.12 -12.32
CA THR A 350 -15.54 -1.79 -12.18
C THR A 350 -17.05 -1.85 -12.05
N PRO A 351 -17.75 -0.75 -11.70
CA PRO A 351 -19.21 -0.71 -11.69
C PRO A 351 -19.86 -1.21 -12.99
N ASN A 352 -19.27 -0.92 -14.13
CA ASN A 352 -19.76 -1.37 -15.45
C ASN A 352 -19.37 -2.83 -15.78
N GLY A 353 -18.69 -3.54 -14.87
CA GLY A 353 -18.26 -4.94 -15.06
C GLY A 353 -16.99 -5.11 -15.87
N ASN A 354 -16.22 -4.05 -16.10
CA ASN A 354 -14.93 -4.13 -16.80
C ASN A 354 -13.83 -4.66 -15.87
N MET A 355 -12.96 -5.51 -16.38
CA MET A 355 -11.79 -5.98 -15.65
C MET A 355 -10.70 -4.89 -15.64
N ILE A 356 -10.11 -4.63 -14.47
CA ILE A 356 -9.01 -3.66 -14.34
C ILE A 356 -7.68 -4.30 -14.74
N GLU A 357 -7.50 -5.62 -14.44
CA GLU A 357 -6.22 -6.32 -14.66
C GLU A 357 -5.76 -6.21 -16.11
N GLY A 358 -4.52 -5.71 -16.28
CA GLY A 358 -3.85 -5.55 -17.58
C GLY A 358 -4.37 -4.42 -18.45
N GLN A 359 -5.47 -3.75 -18.09
CA GLN A 359 -6.06 -2.67 -18.88
C GLN A 359 -5.81 -1.28 -18.26
N GLY A 360 -5.90 -1.17 -16.93
CA GLY A 360 -5.86 0.09 -16.24
C GLY A 360 -7.11 0.97 -16.48
N ILE A 361 -7.04 2.18 -15.97
CA ILE A 361 -8.11 3.18 -16.10
C ILE A 361 -7.62 4.30 -17.01
N GLN A 362 -8.26 4.44 -18.16
CA GLN A 362 -7.99 5.55 -19.07
C GLN A 362 -8.55 6.85 -18.51
N PRO A 363 -7.81 7.98 -18.52
CA PRO A 363 -8.35 9.27 -18.12
C PRO A 363 -9.42 9.77 -19.10
N ASN A 364 -10.28 10.70 -18.66
CA ASN A 364 -11.17 11.43 -19.55
C ASN A 364 -10.38 12.35 -20.48
N GLN A 365 -9.26 12.88 -19.96
CA GLN A 365 -8.36 13.72 -20.72
C GLN A 365 -6.91 13.32 -20.44
N THR A 366 -6.21 12.90 -21.49
CA THR A 366 -4.76 12.61 -21.41
C THR A 366 -4.00 13.92 -21.29
N TYR A 367 -3.23 14.05 -20.20
CA TYR A 367 -2.34 15.17 -19.96
C TYR A 367 -1.17 14.73 -19.08
N PRO A 368 -0.09 14.22 -19.66
CA PRO A 368 1.07 13.74 -18.90
C PRO A 368 1.89 14.90 -18.33
N LEU A 369 2.54 14.68 -17.20
CA LEU A 369 3.55 15.58 -16.68
C LEU A 369 4.87 15.32 -17.45
N LEU A 370 5.27 16.28 -18.29
CA LEU A 370 6.53 16.19 -19.04
C LEU A 370 7.71 16.65 -18.16
N PRO A 371 8.93 16.12 -18.36
CA PRO A 371 10.09 16.42 -17.51
C PRO A 371 10.44 17.92 -17.43
N GLU A 372 10.13 18.70 -18.47
CA GLU A 372 10.36 20.15 -18.53
C GLU A 372 9.28 20.99 -17.86
N MET A 373 8.14 20.40 -17.49
CA MET A 373 7.05 21.11 -16.82
C MET A 373 7.34 21.29 -15.34
N LYS A 374 7.03 22.48 -14.83
CA LYS A 374 7.02 22.73 -13.39
C LYS A 374 5.73 22.16 -12.80
N GLU A 375 5.85 21.51 -11.64
CA GLU A 375 4.74 20.87 -10.93
C GLU A 375 3.57 21.85 -10.71
N ASP A 376 3.85 23.06 -10.22
CA ASP A 376 2.82 24.07 -9.94
C ASP A 376 2.04 24.45 -11.20
N SER A 377 2.74 24.71 -12.32
CA SER A 377 2.10 25.06 -13.58
C SER A 377 1.29 23.90 -14.15
N TYR A 378 1.75 22.66 -13.94
CA TYR A 378 1.02 21.47 -14.31
C TYR A 378 -0.28 21.34 -13.51
N LEU A 379 -0.21 21.48 -12.18
CA LEU A 379 -1.39 21.41 -11.31
C LEU A 379 -2.39 22.53 -11.60
N GLU A 380 -1.95 23.76 -11.85
CA GLU A 380 -2.82 24.86 -12.27
C GLU A 380 -3.58 24.52 -13.55
N HIS A 381 -2.89 23.99 -14.56
CA HIS A 381 -3.54 23.60 -15.82
C HIS A 381 -4.55 22.46 -15.61
N VAL A 382 -4.17 21.41 -14.87
CA VAL A 382 -5.06 20.27 -14.56
C VAL A 382 -6.31 20.73 -13.83
N THR A 383 -6.17 21.59 -12.83
CA THR A 383 -7.31 22.10 -12.07
C THR A 383 -8.23 22.97 -12.90
N ASP A 384 -7.70 23.72 -13.84
CA ASP A 384 -8.48 24.47 -14.84
C ASP A 384 -9.30 23.55 -15.75
N LEU A 385 -8.72 22.41 -16.18
CA LEU A 385 -9.44 21.40 -16.96
C LEU A 385 -10.60 20.81 -16.13
N VAL A 386 -10.37 20.54 -14.85
CA VAL A 386 -11.41 20.05 -13.94
C VAL A 386 -12.52 21.09 -13.77
N ILE A 387 -12.20 22.35 -13.52
CA ILE A 387 -13.19 23.44 -13.38
C ILE A 387 -14.06 23.56 -14.65
N LYS A 388 -13.48 23.45 -15.83
CA LYS A 388 -14.15 23.58 -17.13
C LYS A 388 -14.88 22.32 -17.57
N SER A 389 -14.66 21.16 -16.91
CA SER A 389 -15.32 19.91 -17.26
C SER A 389 -16.85 19.97 -17.16
N LYS A 390 -17.54 19.16 -17.97
CA LYS A 390 -19.01 19.10 -18.00
C LYS A 390 -19.56 17.95 -17.14
N ILE A 391 -18.96 17.73 -15.97
CA ILE A 391 -19.48 16.80 -14.97
C ILE A 391 -20.27 17.59 -13.94
#